data_a273585bcaf5fef3a7d35e00687184da
#
_entry.id   a273585bcaf5fef3a7d35e00687184da
#
_cell.length_a   1.000
_cell.length_b   1.000
_cell.length_c   1.000
_cell.angle_alpha   90.00
_cell.angle_beta   90.00
_cell.angle_gamma   90.00
#
_symmetry.space_group_name_H-M   'P 1'
#
loop_
_entity.id
_entity.type
_entity.pdbx_description
1 polymer ?
#
loop_
_entity_poly.entity_id
_entity_poly.type
_entity_poly.pdbx_seq_one_letter_code
_entity_poly.pdbx_strand_id
1 'polypeptide(L)'
;MTGKWERLSLLAGALAVPFWIAGVALVSNYAKGSKGPKILASYQHHSNGILAAGLLWSLGVVLFVWFLSSLRSHYVAAEGGTGRHASLAWSGGLIASAIAFLIPAADEAAAVNKNDIDASGASVLHHISDGFFIASEYSLSVLFFASAILALRYGTLPKWLGWFSALIGVVLLIGPIGWAAFIFATPIWTLIVSILLWRRAERPARIGEPSLSQA
;
A
#
# COMPACT_ATOMS: atom_id res chain seq x y z
N MET A 1 10.56 -21.31 14.35
CA MET A 1 9.16 -21.76 14.18
C MET A 1 8.34 -20.55 13.76
N THR A 2 8.09 -20.36 12.46
CA THR A 2 7.19 -19.31 11.99
C THR A 2 5.77 -19.68 12.42
N GLY A 3 5.22 -18.90 13.34
CA GLY A 3 3.88 -19.16 13.88
C GLY A 3 2.80 -19.05 12.78
N LYS A 4 1.65 -19.70 12.99
CA LYS A 4 0.50 -19.59 12.08
C LYS A 4 0.13 -18.13 11.79
N TRP A 5 0.33 -17.25 12.76
CA TRP A 5 0.07 -15.81 12.67
C TRP A 5 1.01 -15.07 11.69
N GLU A 6 2.30 -15.44 11.63
CA GLU A 6 3.22 -14.85 10.64
C GLU A 6 2.83 -15.21 9.20
N ARG A 7 2.34 -16.44 8.97
CA ARG A 7 1.85 -16.85 7.65
C ARG A 7 0.57 -16.10 7.26
N LEU A 8 -0.36 -15.93 8.19
CA LEU A 8 -1.59 -15.17 7.92
C LEU A 8 -1.30 -13.70 7.61
N SER A 9 -0.33 -13.09 8.29
CA SER A 9 0.04 -11.69 8.03
C SER A 9 0.73 -11.49 6.67
N LEU A 10 1.40 -12.50 6.13
CA LEU A 10 1.91 -12.47 4.75
C LEU A 10 0.77 -12.49 3.72
N LEU A 11 -0.30 -13.25 3.99
CA LEU A 11 -1.50 -13.27 3.13
C LEU A 11 -2.30 -11.96 3.21
N ALA A 12 -2.15 -11.18 4.29
CA ALA A 12 -2.83 -9.90 4.41
C ALA A 12 -2.51 -8.95 3.25
N GLY A 13 -1.26 -8.96 2.74
CA GLY A 13 -0.91 -8.19 1.55
C GLY A 13 -1.65 -8.62 0.29
N ALA A 14 -1.82 -9.92 0.08
CA ALA A 14 -2.59 -10.43 -1.04
C ALA A 14 -4.09 -10.10 -0.91
N LEU A 15 -4.63 -10.14 0.32
CA LEU A 15 -6.01 -9.77 0.63
C LEU A 15 -6.26 -8.26 0.55
N ALA A 16 -5.26 -7.42 0.80
CA ALA A 16 -5.37 -5.96 0.68
C ALA A 16 -5.73 -5.53 -0.76
N VAL A 17 -5.18 -6.23 -1.75
CA VAL A 17 -5.29 -5.87 -3.17
C VAL A 17 -6.74 -5.80 -3.67
N PRO A 18 -7.61 -6.82 -3.49
CA PRO A 18 -8.98 -6.75 -3.95
C PRO A 18 -9.79 -5.64 -3.26
N PHE A 19 -9.57 -5.38 -1.97
CA PHE A 19 -10.22 -4.28 -1.26
C PHE A 19 -9.79 -2.92 -1.82
N TRP A 20 -8.50 -2.75 -2.08
CA TRP A 20 -7.95 -1.54 -2.66
C TRP A 20 -8.52 -1.28 -4.06
N ILE A 21 -8.48 -2.30 -4.94
CA ILE A 21 -9.02 -2.18 -6.30
C ILE A 21 -10.53 -1.88 -6.27
N ALA A 22 -11.29 -2.55 -5.40
CA ALA A 22 -12.73 -2.31 -5.27
C ALA A 22 -13.02 -0.87 -4.79
N GLY A 23 -12.28 -0.36 -3.80
CA GLY A 23 -12.39 1.02 -3.33
C GLY A 23 -12.15 2.02 -4.46
N VAL A 24 -11.04 1.88 -5.19
CA VAL A 24 -10.71 2.73 -6.34
C VAL A 24 -11.76 2.66 -7.45
N ALA A 25 -12.23 1.46 -7.78
CA ALA A 25 -13.21 1.26 -8.85
C ALA A 25 -14.55 1.96 -8.53
N LEU A 26 -14.97 1.93 -7.27
CA LEU A 26 -16.19 2.62 -6.84
C LEU A 26 -16.04 4.15 -6.93
N VAL A 27 -14.93 4.70 -6.40
CA VAL A 27 -14.67 6.16 -6.43
C VAL A 27 -14.54 6.68 -7.86
N SER A 28 -13.87 5.95 -8.75
CA SER A 28 -13.65 6.38 -10.13
C SER A 28 -14.94 6.62 -10.91
N ASN A 29 -16.05 6.02 -10.48
CA ASN A 29 -17.37 6.20 -11.11
C ASN A 29 -18.11 7.46 -10.61
N TYR A 30 -17.75 7.98 -9.42
CA TYR A 30 -18.52 9.06 -8.77
C TYR A 30 -17.86 10.44 -8.90
N ALA A 31 -16.54 10.51 -8.90
CA ALA A 31 -15.79 11.78 -8.83
C ALA A 31 -15.47 12.43 -10.19
N LYS A 32 -16.27 12.24 -11.22
CA LYS A 32 -16.02 12.78 -12.58
C LYS A 32 -16.39 14.25 -12.71
N GLY A 33 -15.80 15.15 -11.91
CA GLY A 33 -16.10 16.54 -12.11
C GLY A 33 -15.06 17.50 -11.60
N SER A 34 -14.46 18.26 -12.49
CA SER A 34 -13.48 19.29 -12.17
C SER A 34 -14.08 20.61 -11.64
N LYS A 35 -15.40 20.72 -11.41
CA LYS A 35 -16.07 21.95 -10.96
C LYS A 35 -16.91 21.68 -9.71
N GLY A 36 -16.85 22.58 -8.74
CA GLY A 36 -17.53 22.49 -7.44
C GLY A 36 -19.00 22.05 -7.49
N PRO A 37 -19.87 22.60 -8.37
CA PRO A 37 -21.26 22.15 -8.46
C PRO A 37 -21.43 20.69 -8.88
N LYS A 38 -20.54 20.17 -9.74
CA LYS A 38 -20.58 18.76 -10.14
C LYS A 38 -20.05 17.84 -9.04
N ILE A 39 -19.04 18.28 -8.31
CA ILE A 39 -18.50 17.56 -7.14
C ILE A 39 -19.58 17.45 -6.07
N LEU A 40 -20.25 18.57 -5.73
CA LEU A 40 -21.33 18.57 -4.77
C LEU A 40 -22.48 17.64 -5.19
N ALA A 41 -22.91 17.73 -6.45
CA ALA A 41 -23.94 16.84 -6.99
C ALA A 41 -23.55 15.36 -6.88
N SER A 42 -22.27 15.03 -7.10
CA SER A 42 -21.76 13.68 -6.90
C SER A 42 -21.91 13.21 -5.45
N TYR A 43 -21.53 14.05 -4.47
CA TYR A 43 -21.72 13.72 -3.05
C TYR A 43 -23.21 13.56 -2.69
N GLN A 44 -24.10 14.39 -3.24
CA GLN A 44 -25.53 14.32 -2.99
C GLN A 44 -26.15 13.03 -3.53
N HIS A 45 -25.78 12.63 -4.75
CA HIS A 45 -26.40 11.49 -5.43
C HIS A 45 -25.74 10.15 -5.10
N HIS A 46 -24.46 10.13 -4.75
CA HIS A 46 -23.68 8.90 -4.59
C HIS A 46 -23.05 8.71 -3.20
N SER A 47 -23.55 9.41 -2.16
CA SER A 47 -22.99 9.37 -0.81
C SER A 47 -22.75 7.97 -0.27
N ASN A 48 -23.71 7.06 -0.39
CA ASN A 48 -23.57 5.68 0.10
C ASN A 48 -22.45 4.92 -0.62
N GLY A 49 -22.29 5.14 -1.93
CA GLY A 49 -21.21 4.56 -2.72
C GLY A 49 -19.84 5.09 -2.32
N ILE A 50 -19.73 6.38 -2.03
CA ILE A 50 -18.50 7.02 -1.55
C ILE A 50 -18.11 6.46 -0.18
N LEU A 51 -19.06 6.34 0.75
CA LEU A 51 -18.82 5.73 2.07
C LEU A 51 -18.39 4.26 1.95
N ALA A 52 -19.05 3.49 1.08
CA ALA A 52 -18.68 2.10 0.83
C ALA A 52 -17.26 1.98 0.21
N ALA A 53 -16.91 2.87 -0.72
CA ALA A 53 -15.59 2.92 -1.33
C ALA A 53 -14.51 3.24 -0.30
N GLY A 54 -14.75 4.23 0.57
CA GLY A 54 -13.84 4.61 1.64
C GLY A 54 -13.63 3.48 2.66
N LEU A 55 -14.69 2.76 3.03
CA LEU A 55 -14.58 1.58 3.89
C LEU A 55 -13.71 0.49 3.25
N LEU A 56 -13.94 0.15 1.98
CA LEU A 56 -13.17 -0.86 1.27
C LEU A 56 -11.71 -0.45 1.14
N TRP A 57 -11.44 0.80 0.78
CA TRP A 57 -10.09 1.36 0.74
C TRP A 57 -9.40 1.23 2.09
N SER A 58 -10.05 1.67 3.17
CA SER A 58 -9.53 1.63 4.53
C SER A 58 -9.23 0.19 5.00
N LEU A 59 -10.09 -0.77 4.69
CA LEU A 59 -9.82 -2.20 4.94
C LEU A 59 -8.57 -2.68 4.19
N GLY A 60 -8.40 -2.27 2.94
CA GLY A 60 -7.19 -2.54 2.16
C GLY A 60 -5.94 -1.97 2.85
N VAL A 61 -6.00 -0.73 3.33
CA VAL A 61 -4.88 -0.08 4.05
C VAL A 61 -4.57 -0.80 5.37
N VAL A 62 -5.57 -1.21 6.16
CA VAL A 62 -5.36 -2.01 7.38
C VAL A 62 -4.61 -3.30 7.06
N LEU A 63 -5.06 -4.05 6.07
CA LEU A 63 -4.40 -5.29 5.65
C LEU A 63 -2.98 -5.06 5.13
N PHE A 64 -2.75 -3.95 4.43
CA PHE A 64 -1.42 -3.56 3.98
C PHE A 64 -0.48 -3.25 5.16
N VAL A 65 -0.93 -2.58 6.22
CA VAL A 65 -0.12 -2.34 7.43
C VAL A 65 0.27 -3.67 8.11
N TRP A 66 -0.63 -4.64 8.15
CA TRP A 66 -0.30 -5.99 8.65
C TRP A 66 0.75 -6.68 7.79
N PHE A 67 0.61 -6.60 6.48
CA PHE A 67 1.63 -7.09 5.54
C PHE A 67 2.99 -6.41 5.75
N LEU A 68 3.02 -5.08 5.90
CA LEU A 68 4.25 -4.32 6.17
C LEU A 68 4.96 -4.79 7.42
N SER A 69 4.24 -5.19 8.47
CA SER A 69 4.83 -5.74 9.69
C SER A 69 5.62 -7.02 9.43
N SER A 70 5.04 -7.93 8.63
CA SER A 70 5.72 -9.17 8.23
C SER A 70 6.87 -8.92 7.28
N LEU A 71 6.70 -7.99 6.35
CA LEU A 71 7.75 -7.57 5.42
C LEU A 71 8.95 -7.01 6.19
N ARG A 72 8.71 -6.18 7.22
CA ARG A 72 9.76 -5.64 8.08
C ARG A 72 10.54 -6.76 8.77
N SER A 73 9.86 -7.73 9.36
CA SER A 73 10.52 -8.87 10.02
C SER A 73 11.43 -9.64 9.07
N HIS A 74 10.95 -9.89 7.84
CA HIS A 74 11.73 -10.53 6.81
C HIS A 74 12.96 -9.70 6.40
N TYR A 75 12.80 -8.40 6.24
CA TYR A 75 13.88 -7.48 5.87
C TYR A 75 14.94 -7.37 6.97
N VAL A 76 14.54 -7.24 8.23
CA VAL A 76 15.46 -7.19 9.38
C VAL A 76 16.28 -8.48 9.46
N ALA A 77 15.64 -9.63 9.30
CA ALA A 77 16.32 -10.93 9.37
C ALA A 77 17.39 -11.09 8.26
N ALA A 78 17.14 -10.55 7.08
CA ALA A 78 18.07 -10.66 5.95
C ALA A 78 19.13 -9.55 5.92
N GLU A 79 18.79 -8.31 6.38
CA GLU A 79 19.74 -7.20 6.45
C GLU A 79 20.80 -7.44 7.54
N GLY A 80 20.37 -8.02 8.65
CA GLY A 80 21.21 -8.15 9.85
C GLY A 80 21.50 -6.81 10.53
N GLY A 81 22.34 -6.84 11.56
CA GLY A 81 22.77 -5.64 12.25
C GLY A 81 21.64 -4.76 12.79
N THR A 82 21.67 -3.47 12.48
CA THR A 82 20.69 -2.48 13.00
C THR A 82 19.34 -2.49 12.28
N GLY A 83 19.21 -3.16 11.14
CA GLY A 83 17.98 -3.15 10.34
C GLY A 83 17.60 -1.77 9.82
N ARG A 84 18.59 -0.94 9.45
CA ARG A 84 18.38 0.46 9.05
C ARG A 84 17.48 0.61 7.83
N HIS A 85 17.75 -0.16 6.76
CA HIS A 85 16.94 -0.09 5.54
C HIS A 85 15.57 -0.74 5.73
N ALA A 86 15.49 -1.80 6.53
CA ALA A 86 14.23 -2.40 6.94
C ALA A 86 13.36 -1.40 7.72
N SER A 87 13.96 -0.58 8.59
CA SER A 87 13.26 0.49 9.31
C SER A 87 12.80 1.61 8.39
N LEU A 88 13.61 2.01 7.40
CA LEU A 88 13.21 2.99 6.38
C LEU A 88 12.04 2.47 5.54
N ALA A 89 12.08 1.22 5.08
CA ALA A 89 10.97 0.61 4.35
C ALA A 89 9.69 0.61 5.18
N TRP A 90 9.77 0.20 6.44
CA TRP A 90 8.65 0.20 7.38
C TRP A 90 8.08 1.60 7.60
N SER A 91 8.94 2.59 7.90
CA SER A 91 8.50 3.95 8.17
C SER A 91 7.84 4.59 6.96
N GLY A 92 8.43 4.45 5.77
CA GLY A 92 7.84 4.96 4.53
C GLY A 92 6.45 4.35 4.25
N GLY A 93 6.33 3.03 4.39
CA GLY A 93 5.06 2.34 4.22
C GLY A 93 4.02 2.72 5.28
N LEU A 94 4.42 2.89 6.53
CA LEU A 94 3.51 3.28 7.62
C LEU A 94 3.01 4.72 7.46
N ILE A 95 3.89 5.67 7.12
CA ILE A 95 3.52 7.06 6.86
C ILE A 95 2.57 7.12 5.65
N ALA A 96 2.91 6.43 4.56
CA ALA A 96 2.02 6.34 3.40
C ALA A 96 0.64 5.77 3.76
N SER A 97 0.58 4.73 4.59
CA SER A 97 -0.67 4.13 5.06
C SER A 97 -1.47 5.10 5.93
N ALA A 98 -0.82 5.82 6.84
CA ALA A 98 -1.48 6.82 7.68
C ALA A 98 -2.12 7.95 6.84
N ILE A 99 -1.41 8.43 5.82
CA ILE A 99 -1.92 9.44 4.89
C ILE A 99 -3.02 8.83 4.00
N ALA A 100 -2.87 7.57 3.57
CA ALA A 100 -3.86 6.88 2.74
C ALA A 100 -5.23 6.72 3.42
N PHE A 101 -5.30 6.67 4.76
CA PHE A 101 -6.58 6.74 5.49
C PHE A 101 -7.28 8.10 5.37
N LEU A 102 -6.51 9.19 5.18
CA LEU A 102 -7.06 10.53 5.06
C LEU A 102 -7.65 10.81 3.67
N ILE A 103 -7.26 10.03 2.65
CA ILE A 103 -7.78 10.17 1.29
C ILE A 103 -9.31 10.02 1.28
N PRO A 104 -9.90 8.87 1.69
CA PRO A 104 -11.34 8.74 1.72
C PRO A 104 -12.00 9.61 2.80
N ALA A 105 -11.32 9.91 3.91
CA ALA A 105 -11.91 10.65 5.02
C ALA A 105 -12.42 12.04 4.62
N ALA A 106 -11.72 12.74 3.71
CA ALA A 106 -12.13 14.04 3.21
C ALA A 106 -13.39 13.93 2.34
N ASP A 107 -13.44 12.95 1.44
CA ASP A 107 -14.62 12.70 0.58
C ASP A 107 -15.80 12.16 1.39
N GLU A 108 -15.56 11.31 2.38
CA GLU A 108 -16.59 10.82 3.31
C GLU A 108 -17.19 11.96 4.16
N ALA A 109 -16.35 12.88 4.66
CA ALA A 109 -16.82 14.06 5.38
C ALA A 109 -17.76 14.92 4.50
N ALA A 110 -17.40 15.10 3.23
CA ALA A 110 -18.27 15.79 2.27
C ALA A 110 -19.56 15.03 1.98
N ALA A 111 -19.48 13.71 1.82
CA ALA A 111 -20.65 12.87 1.53
C ALA A 111 -21.65 12.79 2.72
N VAL A 112 -21.15 12.81 3.96
CA VAL A 112 -22.00 12.83 5.17
C VAL A 112 -22.68 14.19 5.32
N ASN A 113 -21.95 15.29 5.10
CA ASN A 113 -22.45 16.67 5.26
C ASN A 113 -22.97 17.29 3.95
N LYS A 114 -23.37 16.46 2.99
CA LYS A 114 -23.75 16.88 1.62
C LYS A 114 -24.86 17.92 1.53
N ASN A 115 -25.68 18.06 2.57
CA ASN A 115 -26.77 19.04 2.62
C ASN A 115 -26.34 20.35 3.32
N ASP A 116 -25.23 20.34 4.05
CA ASP A 116 -24.75 21.44 4.88
C ASP A 116 -23.55 22.16 4.25
N ILE A 117 -22.95 21.60 3.18
CA ILE A 117 -21.84 22.19 2.44
C ILE A 117 -22.32 22.78 1.12
N ASP A 118 -21.67 23.86 0.69
CA ASP A 118 -21.85 24.44 -0.64
C ASP A 118 -20.86 23.84 -1.66
N ALA A 119 -20.96 24.27 -2.93
CA ALA A 119 -20.10 23.83 -4.01
C ALA A 119 -18.61 24.16 -3.78
N SER A 120 -18.33 25.24 -3.05
CA SER A 120 -16.95 25.62 -2.70
C SER A 120 -16.37 24.68 -1.66
N GLY A 121 -17.11 24.42 -0.60
CA GLY A 121 -16.73 23.46 0.44
C GLY A 121 -16.52 22.05 -0.10
N ALA A 122 -17.41 21.57 -0.96
CA ALA A 122 -17.25 20.28 -1.64
C ALA A 122 -15.98 20.22 -2.49
N SER A 123 -15.68 21.29 -3.23
CA SER A 123 -14.46 21.38 -4.04
C SER A 123 -13.21 21.37 -3.18
N VAL A 124 -13.18 22.10 -2.07
CA VAL A 124 -12.04 22.15 -1.15
C VAL A 124 -11.75 20.75 -0.56
N LEU A 125 -12.78 20.06 -0.05
CA LEU A 125 -12.62 18.73 0.52
C LEU A 125 -12.10 17.72 -0.51
N HIS A 126 -12.60 17.78 -1.73
CA HIS A 126 -12.11 16.92 -2.82
C HIS A 126 -10.63 17.16 -3.16
N HIS A 127 -10.22 18.43 -3.28
CA HIS A 127 -8.79 18.73 -3.55
C HIS A 127 -7.88 18.43 -2.36
N ILE A 128 -8.39 18.46 -1.13
CA ILE A 128 -7.66 17.96 0.05
C ILE A 128 -7.43 16.46 -0.06
N SER A 129 -8.43 15.69 -0.49
CA SER A 129 -8.29 14.26 -0.78
C SER A 129 -7.21 14.00 -1.83
N ASP A 130 -7.19 14.76 -2.93
CA ASP A 130 -6.13 14.69 -3.96
C ASP A 130 -4.74 15.00 -3.37
N GLY A 131 -4.66 16.01 -2.48
CA GLY A 131 -3.41 16.36 -1.79
C GLY A 131 -2.88 15.23 -0.91
N PHE A 132 -3.75 14.54 -0.18
CA PHE A 132 -3.37 13.36 0.61
C PHE A 132 -2.93 12.19 -0.29
N PHE A 133 -3.56 12.03 -1.43
CA PHE A 133 -3.17 11.03 -2.40
C PHE A 133 -1.71 11.24 -2.85
N ILE A 134 -1.36 12.45 -3.29
CA ILE A 134 0.01 12.81 -3.70
C ILE A 134 1.02 12.66 -2.55
N ALA A 135 0.65 13.10 -1.33
CA ALA A 135 1.52 12.94 -0.16
C ALA A 135 1.77 11.47 0.20
N SER A 136 0.77 10.62 0.00
CA SER A 136 0.89 9.17 0.16
C SER A 136 1.84 8.55 -0.88
N GLU A 137 1.81 8.99 -2.15
CA GLU A 137 2.74 8.57 -3.20
C GLU A 137 4.20 8.85 -2.82
N TYR A 138 4.49 10.08 -2.39
CA TYR A 138 5.85 10.47 -1.99
C TYR A 138 6.34 9.66 -0.79
N SER A 139 5.49 9.45 0.20
CA SER A 139 5.84 8.65 1.37
C SER A 139 6.09 7.18 1.01
N LEU A 140 5.29 6.64 0.10
CA LEU A 140 5.40 5.26 -0.38
C LEU A 140 6.68 5.03 -1.18
N SER A 141 7.21 6.07 -1.88
CA SER A 141 8.48 5.97 -2.60
C SER A 141 9.65 5.56 -1.70
N VAL A 142 9.62 5.96 -0.42
CA VAL A 142 10.64 5.57 0.58
C VAL A 142 10.62 4.05 0.83
N LEU A 143 9.43 3.45 0.94
CA LEU A 143 9.28 1.99 1.04
C LEU A 143 9.94 1.30 -0.16
N PHE A 144 9.67 1.80 -1.36
CA PHE A 144 10.14 1.17 -2.59
C PHE A 144 11.65 1.32 -2.80
N PHE A 145 12.24 2.48 -2.52
CA PHE A 145 13.68 2.64 -2.59
C PHE A 145 14.41 1.79 -1.55
N ALA A 146 13.92 1.76 -0.31
CA ALA A 146 14.49 0.91 0.71
C ALA A 146 14.36 -0.59 0.37
N SER A 147 13.20 -1.00 -0.19
CA SER A 147 12.99 -2.38 -0.68
C SER A 147 13.91 -2.73 -1.85
N ALA A 148 14.18 -1.77 -2.75
CA ALA A 148 15.15 -1.96 -3.83
C ALA A 148 16.55 -2.21 -3.30
N ILE A 149 17.02 -1.40 -2.34
CA ILE A 149 18.34 -1.59 -1.70
C ILE A 149 18.39 -2.96 -1.02
N LEU A 150 17.37 -3.30 -0.25
CA LEU A 150 17.29 -4.58 0.45
C LEU A 150 17.31 -5.78 -0.50
N ALA A 151 16.60 -5.70 -1.61
CA ALA A 151 16.60 -6.75 -2.63
C ALA A 151 17.94 -6.88 -3.35
N LEU A 152 18.53 -5.75 -3.79
CA LEU A 152 19.72 -5.75 -4.62
C LEU A 152 21.00 -6.02 -3.82
N ARG A 153 21.09 -5.50 -2.59
CA ARG A 153 22.29 -5.61 -1.74
C ARG A 153 22.27 -6.83 -0.82
N TYR A 154 21.11 -7.12 -0.24
CA TYR A 154 20.98 -8.17 0.77
C TYR A 154 20.22 -9.42 0.28
N GLY A 155 19.75 -9.42 -0.97
CA GLY A 155 19.08 -10.59 -1.57
C GLY A 155 17.73 -10.95 -0.92
N THR A 156 17.08 -10.00 -0.25
CA THR A 156 15.78 -10.22 0.43
C THR A 156 14.69 -10.67 -0.53
N LEU A 157 14.73 -10.12 -1.75
CA LEU A 157 13.82 -10.41 -2.86
C LEU A 157 14.63 -10.71 -4.12
N PRO A 158 14.03 -11.31 -5.17
CA PRO A 158 14.70 -11.50 -6.45
C PRO A 158 15.18 -10.17 -7.03
N LYS A 159 16.34 -10.15 -7.68
CA LYS A 159 16.97 -8.91 -8.21
C LYS A 159 16.06 -8.13 -9.15
N TRP A 160 15.27 -8.82 -10.01
CA TRP A 160 14.32 -8.14 -10.88
C TRP A 160 13.25 -7.36 -10.12
N LEU A 161 12.81 -7.89 -8.97
CA LEU A 161 11.84 -7.22 -8.11
C LEU A 161 12.47 -6.02 -7.37
N GLY A 162 13.78 -6.08 -7.09
CA GLY A 162 14.55 -4.94 -6.60
C GLY A 162 14.57 -3.79 -7.61
N TRP A 163 14.85 -4.08 -8.89
CA TRP A 163 14.79 -3.07 -9.96
C TRP A 163 13.37 -2.57 -10.20
N PHE A 164 12.37 -3.44 -10.15
CA PHE A 164 10.97 -3.05 -10.24
C PHE A 164 10.56 -2.13 -9.09
N SER A 165 11.01 -2.42 -7.85
CA SER A 165 10.82 -1.51 -6.71
C SER A 165 11.47 -0.15 -6.95
N ALA A 166 12.70 -0.09 -7.46
CA ALA A 166 13.37 1.16 -7.77
C ALA A 166 12.57 1.97 -8.80
N LEU A 167 12.09 1.32 -9.85
CA LEU A 167 11.25 1.97 -10.87
C LEU A 167 9.96 2.53 -10.30
N ILE A 168 9.24 1.75 -9.48
CA ILE A 168 8.02 2.23 -8.80
C ILE A 168 8.35 3.46 -7.94
N GLY A 169 9.43 3.41 -7.14
CA GLY A 169 9.85 4.51 -6.30
C GLY A 169 10.12 5.80 -7.08
N VAL A 170 10.76 5.69 -8.25
CA VAL A 170 11.00 6.85 -9.14
C VAL A 170 9.68 7.38 -9.70
N VAL A 171 8.81 6.50 -10.21
CA VAL A 171 7.55 6.92 -10.83
C VAL A 171 6.63 7.61 -9.82
N LEU A 172 6.58 7.14 -8.57
CA LEU A 172 5.82 7.76 -7.48
C LEU A 172 6.26 9.20 -7.15
N LEU A 173 7.50 9.57 -7.47
CA LEU A 173 7.98 10.95 -7.31
C LEU A 173 7.65 11.86 -8.50
N ILE A 174 7.18 11.31 -9.63
CA ILE A 174 6.81 12.06 -10.82
C ILE A 174 5.30 12.31 -10.77
N GLY A 175 4.88 13.43 -10.16
CA GLY A 175 3.47 13.76 -9.91
C GLY A 175 2.46 13.41 -11.00
N PRO A 176 2.68 13.79 -12.31
CA PRO A 176 1.71 13.52 -13.37
C PRO A 176 1.45 12.04 -13.67
N ILE A 177 2.35 11.12 -13.27
CA ILE A 177 2.23 9.68 -13.54
C ILE A 177 2.29 8.83 -12.27
N GLY A 178 2.56 9.44 -11.12
CA GLY A 178 2.68 8.76 -9.81
C GLY A 178 1.45 7.93 -9.48
N TRP A 179 0.26 8.45 -9.78
CA TRP A 179 -1.01 7.78 -9.55
C TRP A 179 -1.08 6.39 -10.22
N ALA A 180 -0.47 6.22 -11.39
CA ALA A 180 -0.47 4.93 -12.07
C ALA A 180 0.39 3.89 -11.32
N ALA A 181 1.54 4.31 -10.78
CA ALA A 181 2.35 3.44 -9.94
C ALA A 181 1.65 3.12 -8.62
N PHE A 182 0.99 4.11 -8.01
CA PHE A 182 0.25 3.91 -6.77
C PHE A 182 -0.92 2.92 -6.95
N ILE A 183 -1.76 3.10 -7.97
CA ILE A 183 -2.99 2.32 -8.17
C ILE A 183 -2.73 0.96 -8.81
N PHE A 184 -1.74 0.81 -9.68
CA PHE A 184 -1.49 -0.44 -10.41
C PHE A 184 -0.22 -1.16 -9.96
N ALA A 185 0.92 -0.46 -9.96
CA ALA A 185 2.19 -1.12 -9.70
C ALA A 185 2.35 -1.52 -8.22
N THR A 186 1.86 -0.71 -7.27
CA THR A 186 1.92 -1.02 -5.83
C THR A 186 1.10 -2.26 -5.45
N PRO A 187 -0.17 -2.42 -5.86
CA PRO A 187 -0.91 -3.65 -5.61
C PRO A 187 -0.28 -4.88 -6.25
N ILE A 188 0.20 -4.76 -7.49
CA ILE A 188 0.88 -5.87 -8.18
C ILE A 188 2.14 -6.29 -7.39
N TRP A 189 2.96 -5.32 -7.00
CA TRP A 189 4.16 -5.59 -6.20
C TRP A 189 3.81 -6.23 -4.86
N THR A 190 2.81 -5.70 -4.15
CA THR A 190 2.34 -6.23 -2.87
C THR A 190 1.88 -7.67 -2.99
N LEU A 191 1.11 -7.99 -4.03
CA LEU A 191 0.64 -9.36 -4.32
C LEU A 191 1.81 -10.30 -4.58
N ILE A 192 2.75 -9.90 -5.45
CA ILE A 192 3.92 -10.71 -5.80
C ILE A 192 4.77 -10.98 -4.55
N VAL A 193 5.08 -9.95 -3.76
CA VAL A 193 5.89 -10.09 -2.55
C VAL A 193 5.18 -10.98 -1.52
N SER A 194 3.87 -10.78 -1.31
CA SER A 194 3.07 -11.63 -0.41
C SER A 194 3.16 -13.11 -0.78
N ILE A 195 2.97 -13.43 -2.06
CA ILE A 195 3.03 -14.81 -2.55
C ILE A 195 4.46 -15.38 -2.43
N LEU A 196 5.48 -14.59 -2.77
CA LEU A 196 6.88 -15.04 -2.67
C LEU A 196 7.28 -15.34 -1.24
N LEU A 197 6.94 -14.47 -0.30
CA LEU A 197 7.26 -14.65 1.12
C LEU A 197 6.47 -15.82 1.72
N TRP A 198 5.19 -15.95 1.37
CA TRP A 198 4.37 -17.07 1.82
C TRP A 198 4.94 -18.42 1.35
N ARG A 199 5.31 -18.54 0.07
CA ARG A 199 5.95 -19.75 -0.48
C ARG A 199 7.30 -20.07 0.17
N ARG A 200 8.07 -19.06 0.56
CA ARG A 200 9.34 -19.26 1.28
C ARG A 200 9.10 -19.77 2.71
N ALA A 201 8.07 -19.27 3.38
CA ALA A 201 7.69 -19.71 4.72
C ALA A 201 7.18 -21.16 4.76
N GLU A 202 6.71 -21.72 3.64
CA GLU A 202 6.26 -23.11 3.52
C GLU A 202 7.41 -24.11 3.35
N ARG A 203 8.58 -23.68 2.90
CA ARG A 203 9.72 -24.58 2.75
C ARG A 203 10.29 -24.89 4.15
N PRO A 204 10.14 -26.14 4.66
CA PRO A 204 10.82 -26.50 5.91
C PRO A 204 12.32 -26.27 5.70
N ALA A 205 12.98 -25.69 6.71
CA ALA A 205 14.43 -25.71 6.77
C ALA A 205 14.84 -27.17 6.55
N ARG A 206 15.55 -27.48 5.47
CA ARG A 206 16.19 -28.79 5.34
C ARG A 206 17.06 -28.93 6.56
N ILE A 207 16.60 -29.71 7.51
CA ILE A 207 17.40 -30.15 8.66
C ILE A 207 18.60 -30.80 8.01
N GLY A 208 19.79 -30.22 8.23
CA GLY A 208 21.01 -30.67 7.63
C GLY A 208 21.15 -32.16 7.83
N GLU A 209 21.30 -32.90 6.75
CA GLU A 209 21.83 -34.26 6.81
C GLU A 209 23.17 -34.15 7.57
N PRO A 210 23.32 -34.88 8.70
CA PRO A 210 24.63 -34.95 9.32
C PRO A 210 25.59 -35.51 8.26
N SER A 211 26.64 -34.75 7.96
CA SER A 211 27.75 -35.22 7.12
C SER A 211 28.34 -36.46 7.79
N LEU A 212 27.85 -37.64 7.37
CA LEU A 212 28.53 -38.91 7.63
C LEU A 212 29.80 -38.96 6.77
N SER A 213 30.77 -38.15 7.08
CA SER A 213 32.07 -38.15 6.44
C SER A 213 33.12 -37.74 7.48
N GLN A 214 33.28 -38.58 8.49
CA GLN A 214 34.55 -38.72 9.24
C GLN A 214 34.47 -40.06 9.99
N ALA A 215 34.78 -41.14 9.26
CA ALA A 215 35.33 -42.38 9.81
C ALA A 215 36.55 -42.75 8.99
#